data_86047baeb48c34614a9e840ef4add389
#
_entry.id   86047baeb48c34614a9e840ef4add389
#
_cell.length_a   1.000
_cell.length_b   1.000
_cell.length_c   1.000
_cell.angle_alpha   90.00
_cell.angle_beta   90.00
_cell.angle_gamma   90.00
#
_symmetry.space_group_name_H-M   'P 1'
#
loop_
_entity.id
_entity.type
_entity.pdbx_description
1 polymer ?
#
loop_
_entity_poly.entity_id
_entity_poly.type
_entity_poly.pdbx_seq_one_letter_code
_entity_poly.pdbx_strand_id
1 'polypeptide(L)'
;MKKLLIGTRSKGKFPEIVSELSGLPFVFLNLNDVSELPPDFEVEEPALTFEGNALIKAMTLGKKTGILTLAEDAGLEVDALGGRPGVFTARYAPGTDEDRYRKLLDELRHVPEEKRTARFRATMALYDPANDKVRTCEGVDEGRIALEPTGNNGFGYDPIFYNEALNKTNAQMSMEEKNKVSHRGKALQKIKIILQRDFL
;
A
#
# COMPACT_ATOMS: atom_id res chain seq x y z
N MET A 1 -1.11 26.40 4.65
CA MET A 1 -1.75 25.08 4.49
C MET A 1 -1.13 24.10 5.49
N LYS A 2 -1.93 23.19 6.04
CA LYS A 2 -1.42 22.12 6.92
C LYS A 2 -0.52 21.17 6.13
N LYS A 3 0.51 20.62 6.78
CA LYS A 3 1.39 19.61 6.19
C LYS A 3 0.84 18.22 6.49
N LEU A 4 0.92 17.31 5.52
CA LEU A 4 0.63 15.89 5.68
C LEU A 4 1.85 15.10 5.21
N LEU A 5 2.52 14.43 6.14
CA LEU A 5 3.64 13.54 5.84
C LEU A 5 3.11 12.19 5.38
N ILE A 6 3.53 11.77 4.20
CA ILE A 6 3.26 10.45 3.67
C ILE A 6 4.45 9.54 4.00
N GLY A 7 4.25 8.57 4.90
CA GLY A 7 5.27 7.70 5.47
C GLY A 7 5.79 6.65 4.51
N THR A 8 6.25 7.05 3.32
CA THR A 8 6.80 6.12 2.32
C THR A 8 7.97 6.72 1.55
N ARG A 9 8.92 5.87 1.18
CA ARG A 9 9.98 6.18 0.19
C ARG A 9 9.71 5.52 -1.16
N SER A 10 8.63 4.74 -1.28
CA SER A 10 8.28 4.04 -2.50
C SER A 10 7.92 5.02 -3.61
N LYS A 11 8.65 4.92 -4.74
CA LYS A 11 8.41 5.73 -5.94
C LYS A 11 7.03 5.46 -6.59
N GLY A 12 6.44 4.29 -6.32
CA GLY A 12 5.11 3.94 -6.80
C GLY A 12 3.99 4.41 -5.86
N LYS A 13 4.15 4.22 -4.54
CA LYS A 13 3.10 4.51 -3.55
C LYS A 13 2.83 6.02 -3.41
N PHE A 14 3.87 6.83 -3.32
CA PHE A 14 3.71 8.27 -3.09
C PHE A 14 2.84 8.97 -4.15
N PRO A 15 3.09 8.79 -5.46
CA PRO A 15 2.24 9.40 -6.50
C PRO A 15 0.78 8.93 -6.46
N GLU A 16 0.53 7.63 -6.21
CA GLU A 16 -0.82 7.10 -6.09
C GLU A 16 -1.57 7.76 -4.92
N ILE A 17 -0.92 7.90 -3.75
CA ILE A 17 -1.51 8.52 -2.56
C ILE A 17 -1.80 10.00 -2.82
N VAL A 18 -0.85 10.75 -3.37
CA VAL A 18 -1.02 12.18 -3.64
C VAL A 18 -2.11 12.42 -4.68
N SER A 19 -2.18 11.59 -5.73
CA SER A 19 -3.22 11.68 -6.75
C SER A 19 -4.63 11.56 -6.16
N GLU A 20 -4.85 10.58 -5.27
CA GLU A 20 -6.17 10.35 -4.64
C GLU A 20 -6.55 11.44 -3.61
N LEU A 21 -5.56 11.99 -2.90
CA LEU A 21 -5.78 13.06 -1.93
C LEU A 21 -5.72 14.46 -2.55
N SER A 22 -5.49 14.56 -3.86
CA SER A 22 -5.46 15.84 -4.59
C SER A 22 -6.78 16.59 -4.38
N GLY A 23 -6.70 17.92 -4.33
CA GLY A 23 -7.85 18.79 -4.03
C GLY A 23 -8.12 19.01 -2.53
N LEU A 24 -7.45 18.28 -1.61
CA LEU A 24 -7.45 18.64 -0.21
C LEU A 24 -6.38 19.73 0.05
N PRO A 25 -6.65 20.70 0.96
CA PRO A 25 -5.76 21.84 1.21
C PRO A 25 -4.58 21.46 2.12
N PHE A 26 -3.83 20.40 1.75
CA PHE A 26 -2.62 19.97 2.41
C PHE A 26 -1.40 20.17 1.52
N VAL A 27 -0.25 20.41 2.14
CA VAL A 27 1.07 20.24 1.53
C VAL A 27 1.51 18.81 1.81
N PHE A 28 1.57 17.99 0.77
CA PHE A 28 2.01 16.59 0.89
C PHE A 28 3.54 16.56 0.90
N LEU A 29 4.09 15.94 1.92
CA LEU A 29 5.53 15.74 2.09
C LEU A 29 5.85 14.24 2.00
N ASN A 30 6.92 13.89 1.32
CA ASN A 30 7.53 12.57 1.44
C ASN A 30 8.63 12.58 2.53
N LEU A 31 9.20 11.41 2.83
CA LEU A 31 10.22 11.30 3.88
C LEU A 31 11.52 12.06 3.56
N ASN A 32 11.79 12.36 2.29
CA ASN A 32 13.00 13.11 1.90
C ASN A 32 12.81 14.64 2.02
N ASP A 33 11.55 15.10 2.16
CA ASP A 33 11.23 16.52 2.33
C ASP A 33 11.35 16.98 3.79
N VAL A 34 11.69 16.05 4.71
CA VAL A 34 11.72 16.30 6.15
C VAL A 34 13.14 16.19 6.67
N SER A 35 13.71 17.34 7.03
CA SER A 35 15.11 17.47 7.49
C SER A 35 15.40 16.75 8.82
N GLU A 36 14.38 16.53 9.64
CA GLU A 36 14.46 15.83 10.93
C GLU A 36 14.68 14.31 10.77
N LEU A 37 14.51 13.79 9.54
CA LEU A 37 14.71 12.38 9.23
C LEU A 37 16.01 12.20 8.46
N PRO A 38 16.97 11.41 8.97
CA PRO A 38 18.14 11.02 8.19
C PRO A 38 17.76 10.33 6.88
N PRO A 39 18.57 10.47 5.81
CA PRO A 39 18.25 9.87 4.50
C PRO A 39 18.05 8.34 4.53
N ASP A 40 18.70 7.67 5.47
CA ASP A 40 18.67 6.23 5.71
C ASP A 40 17.70 5.83 6.85
N PHE A 41 16.94 6.79 7.38
CA PHE A 41 15.99 6.48 8.45
C PHE A 41 14.90 5.55 7.97
N GLU A 42 14.83 4.37 8.54
CA GLU A 42 13.79 3.38 8.34
C GLU A 42 13.06 3.08 9.64
N VAL A 43 11.78 2.80 9.54
CA VAL A 43 10.96 2.33 10.67
C VAL A 43 10.93 0.81 10.60
N GLU A 44 11.32 0.16 11.69
CA GLU A 44 11.15 -1.28 11.81
C GLU A 44 9.67 -1.66 11.82
N GLU A 45 9.34 -2.70 11.07
CA GLU A 45 7.98 -3.22 10.91
C GLU A 45 7.89 -4.66 11.45
N PRO A 46 7.95 -4.85 12.78
CA PRO A 46 7.99 -6.17 13.40
C PRO A 46 6.61 -6.83 13.56
N ALA A 47 5.52 -6.08 13.34
CA ALA A 47 4.19 -6.62 13.54
C ALA A 47 3.84 -7.67 12.47
N LEU A 48 3.04 -8.66 12.89
CA LEU A 48 2.55 -9.73 12.00
C LEU A 48 1.23 -9.35 11.32
N THR A 49 0.82 -8.08 11.42
CA THR A 49 -0.40 -7.55 10.79
C THR A 49 -0.09 -6.24 10.07
N PHE A 50 -0.79 -5.99 8.96
CA PHE A 50 -0.68 -4.72 8.23
C PHE A 50 -1.06 -3.53 9.10
N GLU A 51 -2.10 -3.67 9.95
CA GLU A 51 -2.51 -2.60 10.86
C GLU A 51 -1.41 -2.26 11.86
N GLY A 52 -0.81 -3.29 12.49
CA GLY A 52 0.29 -3.09 13.45
C GLY A 52 1.47 -2.35 12.84
N ASN A 53 1.90 -2.73 11.64
CA ASN A 53 3.01 -2.07 10.95
C ASN A 53 2.64 -0.65 10.50
N ALA A 54 1.43 -0.41 9.99
CA ALA A 54 0.96 0.93 9.62
C ALA A 54 0.93 1.87 10.82
N LEU A 55 0.44 1.38 11.99
CA LEU A 55 0.40 2.12 13.25
C LEU A 55 1.81 2.49 13.73
N ILE A 56 2.71 1.50 13.81
CA ILE A 56 4.10 1.71 14.23
C ILE A 56 4.75 2.78 13.35
N LYS A 57 4.57 2.66 12.05
CA LYS A 57 5.14 3.60 11.07
C LYS A 57 4.59 5.02 11.24
N ALA A 58 3.25 5.18 11.30
CA ALA A 58 2.62 6.48 11.44
C ALA A 58 3.02 7.18 12.75
N MET A 59 2.98 6.45 13.86
CA MET A 59 3.31 7.00 15.18
C MET A 59 4.79 7.34 15.32
N THR A 60 5.69 6.47 14.85
CA THR A 60 7.14 6.72 14.90
C THR A 60 7.52 7.96 14.11
N LEU A 61 7.04 8.07 12.87
CA LEU A 61 7.31 9.21 12.01
C LEU A 61 6.67 10.49 12.54
N GLY A 62 5.40 10.43 12.93
CA GLY A 62 4.68 11.60 13.42
C GLY A 62 5.25 12.15 14.74
N LYS A 63 5.62 11.28 15.69
CA LYS A 63 6.29 11.70 16.94
C LYS A 63 7.65 12.33 16.68
N LYS A 64 8.41 11.79 15.73
CA LYS A 64 9.75 12.30 15.40
C LYS A 64 9.71 13.65 14.67
N THR A 65 8.70 13.89 13.85
CA THR A 65 8.64 15.07 12.98
C THR A 65 7.67 16.15 13.48
N GLY A 66 6.75 15.81 14.39
CA GLY A 66 5.67 16.70 14.81
C GLY A 66 4.62 16.99 13.71
N ILE A 67 4.62 16.22 12.60
CA ILE A 67 3.75 16.43 11.46
C ILE A 67 2.63 15.38 11.46
N LEU A 68 1.39 15.81 11.11
CA LEU A 68 0.30 14.89 10.81
C LEU A 68 0.79 13.87 9.77
N THR A 69 0.74 12.58 10.11
CA THR A 69 1.41 11.53 9.33
C THR A 69 0.42 10.45 8.90
N LEU A 70 0.41 10.19 7.60
CA LEU A 70 -0.27 9.04 6.98
C LEU A 70 0.77 7.99 6.61
N ALA A 71 0.64 6.79 7.16
CA ALA A 71 1.45 5.64 6.77
C ALA A 71 0.57 4.48 6.31
N GLU A 72 1.12 3.66 5.44
CA GLU A 72 0.48 2.47 4.88
C GLU A 72 1.36 1.26 5.10
N ASP A 73 0.74 0.14 5.49
CA ASP A 73 1.29 -1.18 5.23
C ASP A 73 0.32 -1.98 4.37
N ALA A 74 0.86 -2.67 3.36
CA ALA A 74 0.04 -3.34 2.36
C ALA A 74 0.76 -4.55 1.79
N GLY A 75 -0.02 -5.55 1.41
CA GLY A 75 0.53 -6.76 0.83
C GLY A 75 -0.50 -7.59 0.08
N LEU A 76 0.03 -8.64 -0.54
CA LEU A 76 -0.70 -9.64 -1.29
C LEU A 76 -0.91 -10.87 -0.40
N GLU A 77 -2.14 -11.34 -0.32
CA GLU A 77 -2.52 -12.59 0.35
C GLU A 77 -3.04 -13.55 -0.71
N VAL A 78 -2.50 -14.78 -0.76
CA VAL A 78 -2.90 -15.83 -1.71
C VAL A 78 -3.43 -17.02 -0.94
N ASP A 79 -4.69 -17.41 -1.20
CA ASP A 79 -5.39 -18.43 -0.42
C ASP A 79 -4.70 -19.80 -0.52
N ALA A 80 -4.29 -20.21 -1.72
CA ALA A 80 -3.59 -21.47 -1.94
C ALA A 80 -2.22 -21.55 -1.23
N LEU A 81 -1.68 -20.41 -0.79
CA LEU A 81 -0.43 -20.32 -0.04
C LEU A 81 -0.66 -20.03 1.45
N GLY A 82 -1.91 -20.18 1.95
CA GLY A 82 -2.25 -19.90 3.34
C GLY A 82 -2.09 -18.42 3.73
N GLY A 83 -2.37 -17.52 2.81
CA GLY A 83 -2.26 -16.06 3.01
C GLY A 83 -0.85 -15.49 2.77
N ARG A 84 0.14 -16.33 2.42
CA ARG A 84 1.47 -15.80 2.04
C ARG A 84 1.41 -15.09 0.68
N PRO A 85 2.23 -14.09 0.41
CA PRO A 85 3.30 -13.51 1.25
C PRO A 85 2.84 -12.66 2.43
N GLY A 86 1.62 -12.10 2.45
CA GLY A 86 1.10 -11.29 3.56
C GLY A 86 2.00 -10.09 3.86
N VAL A 87 2.31 -9.83 5.12
CA VAL A 87 3.19 -8.72 5.55
C VAL A 87 4.63 -8.82 5.01
N PHE A 88 5.00 -9.96 4.44
CA PHE A 88 6.32 -10.18 3.82
C PHE A 88 6.33 -9.88 2.32
N THR A 89 5.26 -9.30 1.76
CA THR A 89 5.09 -9.04 0.32
C THR A 89 6.31 -8.36 -0.31
N ALA A 90 6.81 -7.29 0.29
CA ALA A 90 7.96 -6.54 -0.23
C ALA A 90 9.32 -7.26 -0.11
N ARG A 91 9.41 -8.29 0.72
CA ARG A 91 10.64 -9.08 0.99
C ARG A 91 10.46 -10.58 0.76
N TYR A 92 9.50 -10.96 -0.08
CA TYR A 92 9.16 -12.36 -0.36
C TYR A 92 10.29 -13.11 -1.10
N ALA A 93 11.07 -12.40 -1.91
CA ALA A 93 12.32 -12.85 -2.46
C ALA A 93 13.32 -11.68 -2.51
N PRO A 94 14.64 -11.95 -2.47
CA PRO A 94 15.63 -10.93 -2.76
C PRO A 94 15.56 -10.48 -4.23
N GLY A 95 16.05 -9.27 -4.53
CA GLY A 95 16.13 -8.76 -5.89
C GLY A 95 14.96 -7.83 -6.25
N THR A 96 14.46 -7.95 -7.46
CA THR A 96 13.46 -7.07 -8.10
C THR A 96 12.02 -7.48 -7.78
N ASP A 97 11.05 -6.66 -8.20
CA ASP A 97 9.63 -7.05 -8.17
C ASP A 97 9.38 -8.30 -9.03
N GLU A 98 10.09 -8.41 -10.16
CA GLU A 98 10.01 -9.58 -11.02
C GLU A 98 10.47 -10.86 -10.31
N ASP A 99 11.57 -10.82 -9.56
CA ASP A 99 12.05 -11.97 -8.80
C ASP A 99 11.00 -12.42 -7.77
N ARG A 100 10.32 -11.47 -7.12
CA ARG A 100 9.28 -11.74 -6.14
C ARG A 100 8.04 -12.39 -6.76
N TYR A 101 7.50 -11.83 -7.86
CA TYR A 101 6.31 -12.44 -8.48
C TYR A 101 6.63 -13.74 -9.22
N ARG A 102 7.83 -13.92 -9.78
CA ARG A 102 8.23 -15.19 -10.38
C ARG A 102 8.33 -16.31 -9.34
N LYS A 103 8.89 -16.03 -8.16
CA LYS A 103 8.85 -16.99 -7.05
C LYS A 103 7.42 -17.39 -6.69
N LEU A 104 6.51 -16.44 -6.61
CA LEU A 104 5.11 -16.71 -6.28
C LEU A 104 4.44 -17.57 -7.36
N LEU A 105 4.68 -17.28 -8.64
CA LEU A 105 4.18 -18.09 -9.74
C LEU A 105 4.73 -19.52 -9.72
N ASP A 106 6.02 -19.70 -9.39
CA ASP A 106 6.64 -21.02 -9.24
C ASP A 106 6.00 -21.82 -8.10
N GLU A 107 5.73 -21.21 -6.95
CA GLU A 107 5.02 -21.85 -5.85
C GLU A 107 3.58 -22.25 -6.23
N LEU A 108 2.95 -21.53 -7.16
CA LEU A 108 1.60 -21.82 -7.65
C LEU A 108 1.55 -22.71 -8.90
N ARG A 109 2.68 -23.17 -9.44
CA ARG A 109 2.74 -23.90 -10.74
C ARG A 109 1.80 -25.10 -10.86
N HIS A 110 1.51 -25.76 -9.74
CA HIS A 110 0.59 -26.93 -9.69
C HIS A 110 -0.80 -26.60 -9.13
N VAL A 111 -1.08 -25.33 -8.86
CA VAL A 111 -2.38 -24.85 -8.39
C VAL A 111 -3.23 -24.50 -9.60
N PRO A 112 -4.42 -25.12 -9.79
CA PRO A 112 -5.32 -24.75 -10.87
C PRO A 112 -5.74 -23.28 -10.80
N GLU A 113 -6.03 -22.68 -11.94
CA GLU A 113 -6.31 -21.24 -12.04
C GLU A 113 -7.47 -20.79 -11.15
N GLU A 114 -8.54 -21.59 -11.08
CA GLU A 114 -9.73 -21.30 -10.25
C GLU A 114 -9.47 -21.36 -8.74
N LYS A 115 -8.31 -21.91 -8.33
CA LYS A 115 -7.86 -21.96 -6.91
C LYS A 115 -6.78 -20.95 -6.56
N ARG A 116 -6.44 -20.05 -7.50
CA ARG A 116 -5.44 -18.99 -7.29
C ARG A 116 -6.05 -17.71 -6.75
N THR A 117 -7.16 -17.82 -5.99
CA THR A 117 -7.78 -16.64 -5.37
C THR A 117 -6.80 -15.91 -4.46
N ALA A 118 -6.84 -14.60 -4.54
CA ALA A 118 -5.91 -13.73 -3.84
C ALA A 118 -6.55 -12.37 -3.57
N ARG A 119 -5.99 -11.62 -2.64
CA ARG A 119 -6.36 -10.24 -2.41
C ARG A 119 -5.16 -9.38 -2.11
N PHE A 120 -5.20 -8.15 -2.60
CA PHE A 120 -4.40 -7.09 -2.03
C PHE A 120 -5.13 -6.45 -0.85
N ARG A 121 -4.39 -6.20 0.22
CA ARG A 121 -4.87 -5.50 1.41
C ARG A 121 -3.96 -4.33 1.71
N ALA A 122 -4.54 -3.17 2.01
CA ALA A 122 -3.83 -2.03 2.56
C ALA A 122 -4.49 -1.58 3.84
N THR A 123 -3.71 -1.43 4.89
CA THR A 123 -4.11 -0.70 6.08
C THR A 123 -3.39 0.64 6.12
N MET A 124 -4.15 1.70 6.33
CA MET A 124 -3.64 3.05 6.52
C MET A 124 -3.84 3.49 7.95
N ALA A 125 -2.81 4.12 8.52
CA ALA A 125 -2.85 4.76 9.82
C ALA A 125 -2.55 6.25 9.66
N LEU A 126 -3.46 7.09 10.13
CA LEU A 126 -3.29 8.53 10.22
C LEU A 126 -3.05 8.89 11.68
N TYR A 127 -1.87 9.42 12.00
CA TYR A 127 -1.49 9.83 13.36
C TYR A 127 -1.34 11.33 13.45
N ASP A 128 -2.05 11.93 14.41
CA ASP A 128 -1.94 13.33 14.76
C ASP A 128 -1.10 13.52 16.02
N PRO A 129 0.15 14.01 15.93
CA PRO A 129 1.02 14.21 17.08
C PRO A 129 0.57 15.33 18.00
N ALA A 130 -0.29 16.26 17.56
CA ALA A 130 -0.75 17.37 18.39
C ALA A 130 -1.69 16.91 19.51
N ASN A 131 -2.41 15.82 19.33
CA ASN A 131 -3.36 15.30 20.32
C ASN A 131 -3.19 13.80 20.62
N ASP A 132 -2.12 13.18 20.11
CA ASP A 132 -1.79 11.75 20.23
C ASP A 132 -2.93 10.82 19.74
N LYS A 133 -3.64 11.24 18.69
CA LYS A 133 -4.78 10.48 18.15
C LYS A 133 -4.39 9.73 16.89
N VAL A 134 -4.93 8.51 16.80
CA VAL A 134 -4.78 7.65 15.64
C VAL A 134 -6.15 7.34 15.01
N ARG A 135 -6.17 7.22 13.70
CA ARG A 135 -7.28 6.66 12.92
C ARG A 135 -6.71 5.62 11.97
N THR A 136 -7.35 4.47 11.87
CA THR A 136 -7.01 3.44 10.91
C THR A 136 -8.17 3.18 9.95
N CYS A 137 -7.84 2.75 8.77
CA CYS A 137 -8.81 2.20 7.82
C CYS A 137 -8.14 1.19 6.90
N GLU A 138 -8.96 0.36 6.30
CA GLU A 138 -8.52 -0.71 5.42
C GLU A 138 -9.22 -0.65 4.06
N GLY A 139 -8.50 -1.04 3.02
CA GLY A 139 -9.06 -1.32 1.70
C GLY A 139 -8.59 -2.69 1.22
N VAL A 140 -9.49 -3.41 0.55
CA VAL A 140 -9.23 -4.74 0.01
C VAL A 140 -9.62 -4.77 -1.46
N ASP A 141 -8.76 -5.38 -2.28
CA ASP A 141 -9.01 -5.65 -3.68
C ASP A 141 -8.96 -7.17 -3.88
N GLU A 142 -10.12 -7.78 -4.09
CA GLU A 142 -10.25 -9.22 -4.35
C GLU A 142 -9.97 -9.51 -5.82
N GLY A 143 -9.29 -10.62 -6.07
CA GLY A 143 -8.93 -11.06 -7.40
C GLY A 143 -8.27 -12.43 -7.38
N ARG A 144 -7.41 -12.69 -8.35
CA ARG A 144 -6.66 -13.95 -8.46
C ARG A 144 -5.28 -13.74 -9.05
N ILE A 145 -4.42 -14.75 -8.89
CA ILE A 145 -3.10 -14.74 -9.52
C ILE A 145 -3.21 -15.34 -10.92
N ALA A 146 -2.86 -14.55 -11.92
CA ALA A 146 -2.78 -14.96 -13.31
C ALA A 146 -1.73 -16.06 -13.52
N LEU A 147 -1.85 -16.81 -14.60
CA LEU A 147 -0.88 -17.85 -14.97
C LEU A 147 0.46 -17.26 -15.41
N GLU A 148 0.41 -16.10 -16.08
CA GLU A 148 1.56 -15.41 -16.64
C GLU A 148 1.46 -13.89 -16.39
N PRO A 149 2.59 -13.19 -16.26
CA PRO A 149 2.60 -11.75 -16.09
C PRO A 149 2.13 -11.05 -17.38
N THR A 150 1.27 -10.05 -17.23
CA THR A 150 0.73 -9.28 -18.36
C THR A 150 0.64 -7.80 -17.98
N GLY A 151 1.03 -6.92 -18.92
CA GLY A 151 1.05 -5.47 -18.73
C GLY A 151 2.39 -4.96 -18.16
N ASN A 152 2.57 -3.64 -18.22
CA ASN A 152 3.84 -3.00 -17.87
C ASN A 152 3.66 -1.80 -16.93
N ASN A 153 2.43 -1.49 -16.50
CA ASN A 153 2.16 -0.41 -15.58
C ASN A 153 2.28 -0.88 -14.12
N GLY A 154 2.34 0.08 -13.20
CA GLY A 154 2.35 -0.20 -11.78
C GLY A 154 3.69 -0.71 -11.26
N PHE A 155 3.65 -1.55 -10.22
CA PHE A 155 4.83 -2.08 -9.53
C PHE A 155 4.46 -3.35 -8.73
N GLY A 156 5.47 -4.02 -8.18
CA GLY A 156 5.27 -5.19 -7.33
C GLY A 156 4.65 -6.36 -8.08
N TYR A 157 3.51 -6.81 -7.60
CA TYR A 157 2.79 -7.96 -8.14
C TYR A 157 1.70 -7.58 -9.15
N ASP A 158 1.61 -6.31 -9.55
CA ASP A 158 0.60 -5.83 -10.51
C ASP A 158 0.54 -6.63 -11.81
N PRO A 159 1.66 -7.12 -12.40
CA PRO A 159 1.62 -7.91 -13.63
C PRO A 159 0.92 -9.26 -13.50
N ILE A 160 0.82 -9.80 -12.30
CA ILE A 160 0.22 -11.12 -12.05
C ILE A 160 -1.07 -11.08 -11.24
N PHE A 161 -1.48 -9.93 -10.72
CA PHE A 161 -2.73 -9.79 -10.01
C PHE A 161 -3.85 -9.42 -10.98
N TYR A 162 -4.76 -10.36 -11.22
CA TYR A 162 -5.89 -10.21 -12.11
C TYR A 162 -7.13 -9.76 -11.35
N ASN A 163 -7.67 -8.61 -11.76
CA ASN A 163 -8.89 -8.03 -11.24
C ASN A 163 -10.08 -8.47 -12.11
N GLU A 164 -10.99 -9.22 -11.54
CA GLU A 164 -12.12 -9.79 -12.28
C GLU A 164 -13.15 -8.74 -12.70
N ALA A 165 -13.32 -7.67 -11.93
CA ALA A 165 -14.27 -6.61 -12.25
C ALA A 165 -13.92 -5.87 -13.56
N LEU A 166 -12.63 -5.76 -13.87
CA LEU A 166 -12.12 -5.09 -15.06
C LEU A 166 -11.58 -6.06 -16.12
N ASN A 167 -11.55 -7.37 -15.84
CA ASN A 167 -11.03 -8.42 -16.73
C ASN A 167 -9.61 -8.14 -17.26
N LYS A 168 -8.72 -7.68 -16.39
CA LYS A 168 -7.31 -7.37 -16.70
C LYS A 168 -6.44 -7.42 -15.47
N THR A 169 -5.12 -7.55 -15.67
CA THR A 169 -4.17 -7.42 -14.56
C THR A 169 -4.05 -5.96 -14.14
N ASN A 170 -3.61 -5.72 -12.90
CA ASN A 170 -3.37 -4.36 -12.42
C ASN A 170 -2.33 -3.63 -13.29
N ALA A 171 -1.37 -4.35 -13.87
CA ALA A 171 -0.38 -3.76 -14.78
C ALA A 171 -0.92 -3.41 -16.19
N GLN A 172 -2.13 -3.81 -16.53
CA GLN A 172 -2.82 -3.39 -17.74
C GLN A 172 -3.72 -2.16 -17.53
N MET A 173 -3.88 -1.71 -16.27
CA MET A 173 -4.71 -0.57 -15.92
C MET A 173 -3.92 0.74 -16.05
N SER A 174 -4.64 1.83 -16.36
CA SER A 174 -4.14 3.16 -16.07
C SER A 174 -4.13 3.40 -14.55
N MET A 175 -3.38 4.38 -14.08
CA MET A 175 -3.37 4.77 -12.67
C MET A 175 -4.79 5.14 -12.18
N GLU A 176 -5.55 5.85 -13.02
CA GLU A 176 -6.93 6.24 -12.69
C GLU A 176 -7.86 5.04 -12.55
N GLU A 177 -7.80 4.06 -13.47
CA GLU A 177 -8.56 2.82 -13.37
C GLU A 177 -8.20 2.03 -12.12
N LYS A 178 -6.90 1.87 -11.85
CA LYS A 178 -6.38 1.15 -10.69
C LYS A 178 -6.81 1.81 -9.38
N ASN A 179 -6.76 3.13 -9.27
CA ASN A 179 -7.18 3.85 -8.07
C ASN A 179 -8.66 3.63 -7.72
N LYS A 180 -9.52 3.44 -8.71
CA LYS A 180 -10.96 3.18 -8.48
C LYS A 180 -11.25 1.82 -7.85
N VAL A 181 -10.42 0.81 -8.14
CA VAL A 181 -10.68 -0.59 -7.73
C VAL A 181 -9.71 -1.12 -6.69
N SER A 182 -8.50 -0.59 -6.64
CA SER A 182 -7.43 -1.14 -5.82
C SER A 182 -7.68 -1.01 -4.30
N HIS A 183 -7.03 -1.88 -3.55
CA HIS A 183 -6.96 -1.82 -2.09
C HIS A 183 -6.54 -0.45 -1.56
N ARG A 184 -5.50 0.15 -2.17
CA ARG A 184 -5.00 1.48 -1.81
C ARG A 184 -6.01 2.57 -2.10
N GLY A 185 -6.60 2.58 -3.29
CA GLY A 185 -7.63 3.55 -3.65
C GLY A 185 -8.82 3.50 -2.69
N LYS A 186 -9.33 2.30 -2.39
CA LYS A 186 -10.43 2.10 -1.42
C LYS A 186 -10.08 2.60 -0.01
N ALA A 187 -8.85 2.35 0.46
CA ALA A 187 -8.40 2.86 1.76
C ALA A 187 -8.25 4.39 1.75
N LEU A 188 -7.72 4.97 0.65
CA LEU A 188 -7.54 6.42 0.52
C LEU A 188 -8.86 7.19 0.47
N GLN A 189 -9.92 6.63 -0.13
CA GLN A 189 -11.25 7.22 -0.07
C GLN A 189 -11.74 7.37 1.38
N LYS A 190 -11.49 6.38 2.24
CA LYS A 190 -11.83 6.45 3.67
C LYS A 190 -10.95 7.49 4.40
N ILE A 191 -9.64 7.53 4.13
CA ILE A 191 -8.74 8.55 4.67
C ILE A 191 -9.16 9.96 4.26
N LYS A 192 -9.57 10.15 3.00
CA LYS A 192 -10.05 11.44 2.51
C LYS A 192 -11.23 11.98 3.33
N ILE A 193 -12.20 11.12 3.64
CA ILE A 193 -13.35 11.46 4.49
C ILE A 193 -12.87 11.84 5.91
N ILE A 194 -11.94 11.08 6.50
CA ILE A 194 -11.37 11.36 7.81
C ILE A 194 -10.65 12.71 7.82
N LEU A 195 -9.81 12.98 6.81
CA LEU A 195 -9.10 14.24 6.68
C LEU A 195 -10.04 15.44 6.56
N GLN A 196 -11.12 15.31 5.76
CA GLN A 196 -12.12 16.35 5.60
C GLN A 196 -12.90 16.63 6.88
N ARG A 197 -13.29 15.59 7.61
CA ARG A 197 -14.09 15.73 8.83
C ARG A 197 -13.31 16.25 10.01
N ASP A 198 -12.08 15.76 10.22
CA ASP A 198 -11.32 15.94 11.46
C ASP A 198 -10.25 17.06 11.34
N PHE A 199 -9.90 17.50 10.11
CA PHE A 199 -8.76 18.40 9.91
C PHE A 199 -9.05 19.62 9.00
N LEU A 200 -10.24 19.70 8.39
CA LEU A 200 -10.68 20.85 7.59
C LEU A 200 -11.89 21.54 8.21
#